data_c5f24012a185abcd87124909dd14dabd
#
_entry.id   c5f24012a185abcd87124909dd14dabd
#
_cell.length_a   1.000
_cell.length_b   1.000
_cell.length_c   1.000
_cell.angle_alpha   90.00
_cell.angle_beta   90.00
_cell.angle_gamma   90.00
#
_symmetry.space_group_name_H-M   'P 1'
#
loop_
_entity.id
_entity.type
_entity.pdbx_description
1 polymer ?
#
loop_
_entity_poly.entity_id
_entity_poly.type
_entity_poly.pdbx_seq_one_letter_code
_entity_poly.pdbx_strand_id
1 'polypeptide(L)'
;MRSKPFIIFLSLIALACGVFIVTAQEPDEEVRGAFLSTRPKTTNSNAASRRRRIRNSSSATSKNANSTAANANRTANRNSSVTHKLAEAMGLGYTLFMRAPNGRTVRAEPSREFHNGDSVRIALEPNVDGYLYVFHTEGNGEPEMIYPDWRLDGGENWIEAHVPVEVPSSEETDERLRWFTFYGNAGIERLYVVVSREPLPGVPTGDRLVTFCAANKDKCPWRPLSEVWAQLQNATRAEVKVVAAKSFGQPLSQKEQVATTRGLGLDQTAPEPSVIRMNASTNAPVLVAVLDLIHK
;
A
#
# COMPACT_ATOMS: atom_id res chain seq x y z
N MET A 1 31.64 -66.49 -59.05
CA MET A 1 31.23 -65.05 -58.91
C MET A 1 31.17 -64.72 -57.45
N ARG A 2 32.13 -63.94 -56.94
CA ARG A 2 32.27 -63.61 -55.52
C ARG A 2 31.75 -62.23 -55.30
N SER A 3 30.64 -62.02 -54.51
CA SER A 3 30.11 -60.77 -54.07
C SER A 3 30.81 -60.36 -52.77
N LYS A 4 31.37 -59.16 -52.74
CA LYS A 4 31.99 -58.55 -51.55
C LYS A 4 30.89 -57.77 -50.72
N PRO A 5 30.89 -57.91 -49.39
CA PRO A 5 29.98 -57.07 -48.57
C PRO A 5 30.58 -55.66 -48.35
N PHE A 6 29.76 -54.67 -48.57
CA PHE A 6 30.08 -53.27 -48.32
C PHE A 6 29.73 -52.97 -46.82
N ILE A 7 30.74 -52.69 -46.04
CA ILE A 7 30.58 -52.30 -44.63
C ILE A 7 30.34 -50.77 -44.60
N ILE A 8 29.15 -50.40 -44.26
CA ILE A 8 28.80 -48.98 -44.02
C ILE A 8 29.08 -48.69 -42.55
N PHE A 9 30.11 -47.88 -42.29
CA PHE A 9 30.35 -47.28 -40.94
C PHE A 9 29.38 -46.15 -40.73
N LEU A 10 28.39 -46.36 -39.85
CA LEU A 10 27.47 -45.36 -39.41
C LEU A 10 28.07 -44.61 -38.18
N SER A 11 28.69 -43.47 -38.42
CA SER A 11 29.18 -42.61 -37.34
C SER A 11 28.02 -41.96 -36.64
N LEU A 12 27.72 -42.39 -35.40
CA LEU A 12 26.73 -41.80 -34.53
C LEU A 12 27.34 -40.55 -33.87
N ILE A 13 27.08 -39.37 -34.42
CA ILE A 13 27.41 -38.10 -33.77
C ILE A 13 26.29 -37.84 -32.74
N ALA A 14 26.56 -38.10 -31.47
CA ALA A 14 25.70 -37.70 -30.36
C ALA A 14 25.82 -36.18 -30.17
N LEU A 15 24.90 -35.43 -30.76
CA LEU A 15 24.74 -34.00 -30.50
C LEU A 15 24.11 -33.84 -29.13
N ALA A 16 24.92 -33.59 -28.10
CA ALA A 16 24.44 -33.23 -26.76
C ALA A 16 23.83 -31.81 -26.82
N CYS A 17 22.55 -31.70 -27.18
CA CYS A 17 21.76 -30.52 -26.96
C CYS A 17 21.55 -30.36 -25.45
N GLY A 18 22.38 -29.55 -24.80
CA GLY A 18 22.13 -29.08 -23.47
C GLY A 18 20.85 -28.22 -23.48
N VAL A 19 19.76 -28.81 -23.06
CA VAL A 19 18.51 -28.07 -22.81
C VAL A 19 18.77 -27.19 -21.59
N PHE A 20 19.15 -25.94 -21.83
CA PHE A 20 19.05 -24.91 -20.79
C PHE A 20 17.55 -24.69 -20.50
N ILE A 21 17.06 -25.31 -19.43
CA ILE A 21 15.76 -25.00 -18.89
C ILE A 21 15.92 -23.60 -18.31
N VAL A 22 15.65 -22.58 -19.11
CA VAL A 22 15.36 -21.23 -18.59
C VAL A 22 14.01 -21.36 -17.91
N THR A 23 14.02 -21.54 -16.59
CA THR A 23 12.80 -21.39 -15.79
C THR A 23 12.41 -19.92 -15.90
N ALA A 24 11.50 -19.61 -16.81
CA ALA A 24 10.82 -18.33 -16.81
C ALA A 24 10.13 -18.22 -15.43
N GLN A 25 10.61 -17.31 -14.59
CA GLN A 25 9.96 -16.96 -13.33
C GLN A 25 8.56 -16.49 -13.68
N GLU A 26 7.53 -17.05 -13.03
CA GLU A 26 6.17 -16.61 -13.28
C GLU A 26 6.08 -15.08 -12.96
N PRO A 27 5.40 -14.31 -13.82
CA PRO A 27 5.31 -12.83 -13.63
C PRO A 27 4.79 -12.44 -12.24
N ASP A 28 4.00 -13.29 -11.62
CA ASP A 28 3.46 -13.11 -10.27
C ASP A 28 4.54 -13.16 -9.19
N GLU A 29 5.52 -14.06 -9.32
CA GLU A 29 6.66 -14.18 -8.42
C GLU A 29 7.59 -12.96 -8.52
N GLU A 30 7.77 -12.41 -9.72
CA GLU A 30 8.58 -11.21 -9.94
C GLU A 30 7.98 -10.00 -9.22
N VAL A 31 6.69 -9.74 -9.40
CA VAL A 31 5.97 -8.61 -8.78
C VAL A 31 5.99 -8.73 -7.26
N ARG A 32 5.66 -9.92 -6.74
CA ARG A 32 5.68 -10.23 -5.32
C ARG A 32 7.07 -10.05 -4.73
N GLY A 33 8.09 -10.60 -5.38
CA GLY A 33 9.47 -10.48 -4.97
C GLY A 33 9.95 -9.03 -4.96
N ALA A 34 9.63 -8.25 -6.01
CA ALA A 34 9.97 -6.84 -6.09
C ALA A 34 9.36 -6.04 -4.93
N PHE A 35 8.08 -6.27 -4.61
CA PHE A 35 7.40 -5.59 -3.50
C PHE A 35 7.98 -5.98 -2.14
N LEU A 36 8.13 -7.28 -1.87
CA LEU A 36 8.55 -7.77 -0.56
C LEU A 36 10.04 -7.55 -0.28
N SER A 37 10.88 -7.50 -1.32
CA SER A 37 12.32 -7.27 -1.16
C SER A 37 12.64 -5.87 -0.61
N THR A 38 11.72 -4.90 -0.75
CA THR A 38 11.86 -3.55 -0.21
C THR A 38 11.47 -3.46 1.26
N ARG A 39 10.82 -4.49 1.84
CA ARG A 39 10.55 -4.53 3.28
C ARG A 39 11.84 -4.53 4.08
N PRO A 40 11.88 -3.88 5.26
CA PRO A 40 13.05 -3.87 6.13
C PRO A 40 13.52 -5.30 6.45
N LYS A 41 14.82 -5.55 6.32
CA LYS A 41 15.40 -6.79 6.86
C LYS A 41 15.38 -6.69 8.38
N THR A 42 15.01 -7.77 9.06
CA THR A 42 14.99 -7.85 10.52
C THR A 42 16.40 -7.68 11.08
N THR A 43 16.81 -6.44 11.30
CA THR A 43 18.06 -6.12 11.98
C THR A 43 17.79 -5.00 12.97
N ASN A 44 17.66 -5.38 14.24
CA ASN A 44 17.59 -4.53 15.44
C ASN A 44 16.30 -3.75 15.70
N SER A 45 15.63 -4.18 16.77
CA SER A 45 14.52 -3.55 17.48
C SER A 45 14.67 -2.04 17.83
N ASN A 46 15.80 -1.42 17.49
CA ASN A 46 16.07 -0.03 17.77
C ASN A 46 15.54 0.97 16.72
N ALA A 47 15.16 0.50 15.53
CA ALA A 47 14.61 1.37 14.49
C ALA A 47 13.17 1.82 14.83
N ALA A 48 12.35 0.92 15.38
CA ALA A 48 10.98 1.23 15.81
C ALA A 48 10.92 2.28 16.93
N SER A 49 11.91 2.29 17.83
CA SER A 49 12.02 3.30 18.91
C SER A 49 12.40 4.69 18.41
N ARG A 50 13.14 4.80 17.30
CA ARG A 50 13.50 6.08 16.68
C ARG A 50 12.29 6.72 15.99
N ARG A 51 11.46 5.91 15.31
CA ARG A 51 10.27 6.38 14.59
C ARG A 51 9.21 6.96 15.55
N ARG A 52 9.06 6.35 16.74
CA ARG A 52 8.16 6.83 17.80
C ARG A 52 8.56 8.21 18.36
N ARG A 53 9.85 8.56 18.36
CA ARG A 53 10.33 9.86 18.85
C ARG A 53 10.06 11.01 17.88
N ILE A 54 10.05 10.76 16.58
CA ILE A 54 9.79 11.80 15.57
C ILE A 54 8.31 12.17 15.57
N ARG A 55 7.40 11.21 15.74
CA ARG A 55 5.93 11.46 15.83
C ARG A 55 5.54 12.29 17.05
N ASN A 56 6.28 12.17 18.18
CA ASN A 56 5.99 12.92 19.40
C ASN A 56 6.67 14.30 19.46
N SER A 57 7.51 14.67 18.52
CA SER A 57 8.23 15.96 18.53
C SER A 57 7.56 17.07 17.72
N SER A 58 6.53 16.75 16.94
CA SER A 58 5.80 17.76 16.16
C SER A 58 4.68 18.51 16.92
N SER A 59 4.40 18.13 18.18
CA SER A 59 3.37 18.78 19.00
C SER A 59 3.87 19.62 20.18
N ALA A 60 5.18 19.93 20.25
CA ALA A 60 5.72 20.77 21.31
C ALA A 60 5.94 22.20 20.81
N THR A 61 4.97 23.04 21.09
CA THR A 61 5.02 24.50 20.97
C THR A 61 6.28 25.07 21.64
N SER A 62 7.06 25.79 20.86
CA SER A 62 8.23 26.57 21.26
C SER A 62 7.92 27.48 22.43
N LYS A 63 8.61 27.33 23.56
CA LYS A 63 8.91 28.41 24.49
C LYS A 63 10.41 28.53 24.66
N ASN A 64 10.88 29.65 24.15
CA ASN A 64 12.10 30.42 24.39
C ASN A 64 12.94 30.00 25.61
N ALA A 65 14.21 29.73 25.40
CA ALA A 65 15.28 30.09 26.33
C ALA A 65 16.61 30.21 25.60
N ASN A 66 17.14 31.41 25.65
CA ASN A 66 18.52 31.82 25.35
C ASN A 66 19.52 30.95 26.13
N SER A 67 20.52 30.39 25.46
CA SER A 67 21.84 30.17 26.07
C SER A 67 22.87 30.13 24.97
N THR A 68 23.70 31.15 25.02
CA THR A 68 25.02 31.31 24.40
C THR A 68 25.96 30.22 24.88
N ALA A 69 26.73 29.67 23.99
CA ALA A 69 28.17 29.50 24.04
C ALA A 69 28.70 28.20 23.43
N ALA A 70 29.70 28.41 22.64
CA ALA A 70 30.92 27.62 22.44
C ALA A 70 30.87 26.41 21.48
N ASN A 71 31.24 26.70 20.26
CA ASN A 71 32.46 26.20 19.59
C ASN A 71 32.82 24.73 19.80
N ALA A 72 32.61 23.92 18.77
CA ALA A 72 33.56 22.87 18.45
C ALA A 72 33.45 22.50 16.96
N ASN A 73 34.43 22.84 16.22
CA ASN A 73 34.84 22.31 14.94
C ASN A 73 34.62 20.80 14.89
N ARG A 74 33.59 20.37 14.20
CA ARG A 74 33.49 19.02 13.65
C ARG A 74 33.18 19.16 12.18
N THR A 75 34.24 19.30 11.41
CA THR A 75 34.23 18.96 10.00
C THR A 75 33.92 17.46 9.88
N ALA A 76 32.65 17.12 10.05
CA ALA A 76 32.18 15.81 9.68
C ALA A 76 32.12 15.79 8.17
N ASN A 77 33.08 15.08 7.60
CA ASN A 77 33.14 14.67 6.22
C ASN A 77 31.80 14.05 5.80
N ARG A 78 30.87 14.88 5.35
CA ARG A 78 29.64 14.46 4.70
C ARG A 78 29.92 14.12 3.25
N ASN A 79 30.76 13.12 3.03
CA ASN A 79 30.63 12.30 1.85
C ASN A 79 29.38 11.39 2.06
N SER A 80 28.22 11.99 2.16
CA SER A 80 27.01 11.34 1.71
C SER A 80 27.19 11.14 0.21
N SER A 81 27.69 9.99 -0.18
CA SER A 81 27.35 9.44 -1.47
C SER A 81 25.83 9.41 -1.49
N VAL A 82 25.23 10.39 -2.15
CA VAL A 82 23.88 10.31 -2.67
C VAL A 82 23.96 9.20 -3.72
N THR A 83 23.90 7.97 -3.26
CA THR A 83 23.50 6.86 -4.09
C THR A 83 22.09 7.29 -4.53
N HIS A 84 21.96 7.74 -5.78
CA HIS A 84 20.69 7.78 -6.47
C HIS A 84 20.15 6.36 -6.40
N LYS A 85 19.41 6.08 -5.34
CA LYS A 85 18.63 4.87 -5.22
C LYS A 85 17.75 4.91 -6.46
N LEU A 86 17.98 4.00 -7.41
CA LEU A 86 17.16 3.87 -8.61
C LEU A 86 15.71 3.97 -8.14
N ALA A 87 14.92 4.84 -8.75
CA ALA A 87 13.56 5.05 -8.34
C ALA A 87 12.85 3.70 -8.39
N GLU A 88 12.48 3.17 -7.22
CA GLU A 88 11.74 1.92 -7.12
C GLU A 88 10.35 2.13 -7.71
N ALA A 89 9.84 1.16 -8.46
CA ALA A 89 8.45 1.19 -8.91
C ALA A 89 7.52 1.28 -7.70
N MET A 90 6.57 2.21 -7.74
CA MET A 90 5.57 2.34 -6.68
C MET A 90 4.68 1.12 -6.63
N GLY A 91 4.52 0.57 -5.43
CA GLY A 91 3.68 -0.57 -5.15
C GLY A 91 2.76 -0.33 -3.96
N LEU A 92 1.61 -0.95 -4.01
CA LEU A 92 0.62 -0.98 -2.95
C LEU A 92 0.20 -2.42 -2.71
N GLY A 93 0.50 -2.92 -1.51
CA GLY A 93 -0.10 -4.14 -0.98
C GLY A 93 -1.39 -3.79 -0.24
N TYR A 94 -2.44 -4.58 -0.42
CA TYR A 94 -3.64 -4.40 0.39
C TYR A 94 -4.26 -5.72 0.82
N THR A 95 -4.94 -5.68 1.96
CA THR A 95 -5.73 -6.80 2.49
C THR A 95 -7.09 -6.26 2.90
N LEU A 96 -8.14 -6.81 2.31
CA LEU A 96 -9.49 -6.54 2.73
C LEU A 96 -9.85 -7.46 3.88
N PHE A 97 -10.31 -6.91 4.98
CA PHE A 97 -10.82 -7.63 6.13
C PHE A 97 -12.33 -7.49 6.23
N MET A 98 -12.99 -8.54 6.68
CA MET A 98 -14.42 -8.57 6.97
C MET A 98 -14.65 -9.05 8.39
N ARG A 99 -15.68 -8.52 9.02
CA ARG A 99 -16.15 -9.00 10.31
C ARG A 99 -17.07 -10.21 10.08
N ALA A 100 -16.61 -11.39 10.47
CA ALA A 100 -17.41 -12.60 10.39
C ALA A 100 -18.56 -12.59 11.41
N PRO A 101 -19.63 -13.39 11.23
CA PRO A 101 -20.78 -13.44 12.14
C PRO A 101 -20.42 -13.74 13.59
N ASN A 102 -19.32 -14.45 13.82
CA ASN A 102 -18.80 -14.74 15.16
C ASN A 102 -17.94 -13.60 15.75
N GLY A 103 -17.93 -12.42 15.12
CA GLY A 103 -17.16 -11.24 15.52
C GLY A 103 -15.66 -11.29 15.17
N ARG A 104 -15.15 -12.38 14.61
CA ARG A 104 -13.73 -12.51 14.23
C ARG A 104 -13.46 -11.77 12.92
N THR A 105 -12.28 -11.18 12.82
CA THR A 105 -11.81 -10.58 11.57
C THR A 105 -11.19 -11.66 10.67
N VAL A 106 -11.65 -11.71 9.42
CA VAL A 106 -11.16 -12.65 8.41
C VAL A 106 -10.72 -11.88 7.16
N ARG A 107 -9.79 -12.45 6.39
CA ARG A 107 -9.43 -11.93 5.08
C ARG A 107 -10.58 -12.17 4.11
N ALA A 108 -11.02 -11.12 3.45
CA ALA A 108 -12.05 -11.19 2.43
C ALA A 108 -11.44 -11.10 1.03
N GLU A 109 -12.00 -11.85 0.11
CA GLU A 109 -11.69 -11.69 -1.31
C GLU A 109 -12.40 -10.45 -1.84
N PRO A 110 -11.69 -9.50 -2.49
CA PRO A 110 -12.32 -8.26 -2.97
C PRO A 110 -13.41 -8.48 -4.02
N SER A 111 -13.33 -9.57 -4.78
CA SER A 111 -14.32 -9.93 -5.82
C SER A 111 -15.59 -10.61 -5.30
N ARG A 112 -15.65 -10.89 -3.99
CA ARG A 112 -16.87 -11.46 -3.40
C ARG A 112 -18.03 -10.48 -3.43
N GLU A 113 -19.25 -11.00 -3.35
CA GLU A 113 -20.45 -10.20 -3.12
C GLU A 113 -20.60 -9.87 -1.62
N PHE A 114 -20.92 -8.61 -1.32
CA PHE A 114 -21.22 -8.12 0.02
C PHE A 114 -22.71 -7.83 0.13
N HIS A 115 -23.26 -7.97 1.34
CA HIS A 115 -24.67 -7.79 1.62
C HIS A 115 -24.86 -6.75 2.71
N ASN A 116 -26.07 -6.23 2.84
CA ASN A 116 -26.43 -5.31 3.93
C ASN A 116 -26.04 -5.90 5.29
N GLY A 117 -25.29 -5.11 6.06
CA GLY A 117 -24.77 -5.50 7.37
C GLY A 117 -23.35 -6.08 7.34
N ASP A 118 -22.83 -6.50 6.17
CA ASP A 118 -21.42 -6.86 6.06
C ASP A 118 -20.55 -5.66 6.41
N SER A 119 -19.51 -5.89 7.18
CA SER A 119 -18.60 -4.83 7.65
C SER A 119 -17.17 -5.14 7.20
N VAL A 120 -16.55 -4.19 6.52
CA VAL A 120 -15.20 -4.34 5.95
C VAL A 120 -14.24 -3.26 6.43
N ARG A 121 -12.97 -3.58 6.37
CA ARG A 121 -11.84 -2.68 6.61
C ARG A 121 -10.71 -3.07 5.68
N ILE A 122 -9.94 -2.11 5.21
CA ILE A 122 -8.81 -2.36 4.34
C ILE A 122 -7.51 -1.97 5.02
N ALA A 123 -6.52 -2.86 5.01
CA ALA A 123 -5.14 -2.52 5.36
C ALA A 123 -4.36 -2.25 4.07
N LEU A 124 -3.67 -1.13 4.02
CA LEU A 124 -2.92 -0.60 2.89
C LEU A 124 -1.45 -0.53 3.26
N GLU A 125 -0.59 -1.17 2.48
CA GLU A 125 0.86 -1.22 2.68
C GLU A 125 1.56 -0.71 1.43
N PRO A 126 2.02 0.55 1.39
CA PRO A 126 2.85 1.05 0.29
C PRO A 126 4.30 0.57 0.44
N ASN A 127 5.04 0.44 -0.67
CA ASN A 127 6.47 0.08 -0.64
C ASN A 127 7.41 1.29 -0.68
N VAL A 128 6.86 2.50 -0.73
CA VAL A 128 7.60 3.76 -0.76
C VAL A 128 7.06 4.73 0.28
N ASP A 129 7.91 5.61 0.78
CA ASP A 129 7.48 6.76 1.56
C ASP A 129 6.70 7.72 0.66
N GLY A 130 5.65 8.37 1.19
CA GLY A 130 4.84 9.29 0.42
C GLY A 130 3.53 9.67 1.10
N TYR A 131 2.53 9.93 0.29
CA TYR A 131 1.21 10.37 0.72
C TYR A 131 0.15 9.38 0.25
N LEU A 132 -0.74 9.01 1.15
CA LEU A 132 -1.85 8.11 0.90
C LEU A 132 -3.17 8.87 0.92
N TYR A 133 -4.04 8.57 -0.05
CA TYR A 133 -5.41 9.06 -0.10
C TYR A 133 -6.34 7.91 -0.45
N VAL A 134 -7.54 7.92 0.10
CA VAL A 134 -8.60 7.00 -0.31
C VAL A 134 -9.86 7.81 -0.62
N PHE A 135 -10.33 7.68 -1.85
CA PHE A 135 -11.60 8.25 -2.26
C PHE A 135 -12.61 7.12 -2.46
N HIS A 136 -13.85 7.40 -2.14
CA HIS A 136 -14.97 6.49 -2.28
C HIS A 136 -15.99 7.07 -3.25
N THR A 137 -16.61 6.21 -4.05
CA THR A 137 -17.80 6.53 -4.85
C THR A 137 -18.81 5.41 -4.74
N GLU A 138 -20.08 5.75 -4.54
CA GLU A 138 -21.20 4.83 -4.68
C GLU A 138 -21.62 4.81 -6.16
N GLY A 139 -21.37 3.69 -6.85
CA GLY A 139 -21.61 3.58 -8.29
C GLY A 139 -20.87 4.65 -9.11
N ASN A 140 -21.64 5.48 -9.81
CA ASN A 140 -21.15 6.64 -10.56
C ASN A 140 -21.35 7.96 -9.79
N GLY A 141 -21.55 7.88 -8.47
CA GLY A 141 -21.73 9.03 -7.60
C GLY A 141 -20.53 9.95 -7.51
N GLU A 142 -20.71 11.07 -6.82
CA GLU A 142 -19.62 12.01 -6.57
C GLU A 142 -18.58 11.38 -5.65
N PRO A 143 -17.28 11.57 -5.92
CA PRO A 143 -16.22 11.07 -5.07
C PRO A 143 -16.13 11.85 -3.78
N GLU A 144 -15.87 11.15 -2.69
CA GLU A 144 -15.55 11.75 -1.39
C GLU A 144 -14.29 11.11 -0.78
N MET A 145 -13.49 11.96 -0.13
CA MET A 145 -12.23 11.54 0.48
C MET A 145 -12.49 10.98 1.87
N ILE A 146 -12.34 9.67 2.02
CA ILE A 146 -12.50 8.96 3.28
C ILE A 146 -11.20 8.77 4.05
N TYR A 147 -10.04 8.98 3.39
CA TYR A 147 -8.73 9.04 4.01
C TYR A 147 -7.85 10.08 3.28
N PRO A 148 -7.13 10.96 4.01
CA PRO A 148 -7.10 11.06 5.47
C PRO A 148 -8.46 11.43 6.07
N ASP A 149 -8.70 10.95 7.29
CA ASP A 149 -9.88 11.33 8.07
C ASP A 149 -9.53 12.56 8.91
N TRP A 150 -10.26 13.66 8.71
CA TRP A 150 -10.04 14.91 9.45
C TRP A 150 -10.21 14.78 10.96
N ARG A 151 -10.88 13.73 11.43
CA ARG A 151 -11.12 13.45 12.85
C ARG A 151 -9.95 12.70 13.49
N LEU A 152 -9.09 12.08 12.68
CA LEU A 152 -8.02 11.20 13.12
C LEU A 152 -6.65 11.77 12.72
N ASP A 153 -5.65 11.60 13.57
CA ASP A 153 -4.25 11.97 13.32
C ASP A 153 -4.05 13.40 12.78
N GLY A 154 -4.99 14.33 13.11
CA GLY A 154 -4.93 15.70 12.60
C GLY A 154 -5.12 15.82 11.08
N GLY A 155 -5.72 14.83 10.43
CA GLY A 155 -5.91 14.81 8.98
C GLY A 155 -4.60 14.57 8.18
N GLU A 156 -3.55 14.09 8.85
CA GLU A 156 -2.27 13.78 8.21
C GLU A 156 -2.38 12.53 7.35
N ASN A 157 -1.60 12.52 6.25
CA ASN A 157 -1.63 11.42 5.29
C ASN A 157 -0.26 11.00 4.79
N TRP A 158 0.81 11.49 5.43
CA TRP A 158 2.15 10.99 5.18
C TRP A 158 2.28 9.56 5.69
N ILE A 159 2.83 8.70 4.84
CA ILE A 159 3.04 7.27 5.12
C ILE A 159 4.50 6.90 4.92
N GLU A 160 4.97 5.96 5.72
CA GLU A 160 6.28 5.34 5.56
C GLU A 160 6.14 4.01 4.82
N ALA A 161 7.16 3.68 4.01
CA ALA A 161 7.24 2.42 3.29
C ALA A 161 7.08 1.22 4.24
N HIS A 162 6.22 0.29 3.85
CA HIS A 162 5.91 -0.94 4.61
C HIS A 162 5.38 -0.71 6.03
N VAL A 163 4.80 0.48 6.30
CA VAL A 163 4.00 0.73 7.49
C VAL A 163 2.54 0.69 7.07
N PRO A 164 1.79 -0.35 7.45
CA PRO A 164 0.41 -0.48 7.02
C PRO A 164 -0.48 0.58 7.66
N VAL A 165 -1.44 1.07 6.88
CA VAL A 165 -2.49 1.98 7.31
C VAL A 165 -3.82 1.26 7.17
N GLU A 166 -4.64 1.27 8.23
CA GLU A 166 -6.00 0.71 8.18
C GLU A 166 -7.03 1.81 7.91
N VAL A 167 -7.94 1.53 7.00
CA VAL A 167 -9.04 2.42 6.63
C VAL A 167 -10.36 1.64 6.67
N PRO A 168 -11.34 2.02 7.55
CA PRO A 168 -11.19 2.96 8.66
C PRO A 168 -10.17 2.47 9.69
N SER A 169 -9.70 3.37 10.54
CA SER A 169 -8.73 3.03 11.58
C SER A 169 -9.33 2.07 12.61
N SER A 170 -8.59 1.01 12.97
CA SER A 170 -8.96 0.14 14.09
C SER A 170 -8.76 0.81 15.45
N GLU A 171 -7.99 1.90 15.50
CA GLU A 171 -7.72 2.68 16.72
C GLU A 171 -8.82 3.71 17.00
N GLU A 172 -9.82 3.86 16.12
CA GLU A 172 -10.96 4.74 16.36
C GLU A 172 -11.66 4.38 17.68
N THR A 173 -12.01 5.37 18.47
CA THR A 173 -12.64 5.18 19.78
C THR A 173 -14.07 4.68 19.68
N ASP A 174 -14.82 5.15 18.68
CA ASP A 174 -16.16 4.66 18.37
C ASP A 174 -16.08 3.37 17.52
N GLU A 175 -16.49 2.25 18.10
CA GLU A 175 -16.42 0.94 17.43
C GLU A 175 -17.19 0.93 16.10
N ARG A 176 -18.27 1.72 15.97
CA ARG A 176 -19.06 1.83 14.75
C ARG A 176 -18.27 2.45 13.59
N LEU A 177 -17.29 3.30 13.89
CA LEU A 177 -16.44 3.97 12.91
C LEU A 177 -15.20 3.16 12.55
N ARG A 178 -14.97 2.00 13.18
CA ARG A 178 -13.85 1.09 12.86
C ARG A 178 -14.08 0.23 11.62
N TRP A 179 -15.28 0.28 11.04
CA TRP A 179 -15.68 -0.56 9.92
C TRP A 179 -16.53 0.24 8.94
N PHE A 180 -16.32 0.01 7.66
CA PHE A 180 -17.32 0.35 6.65
C PHE A 180 -18.37 -0.74 6.66
N THR A 181 -19.63 -0.38 6.77
CA THR A 181 -20.73 -1.33 6.77
C THR A 181 -21.62 -1.04 5.58
N PHE A 182 -21.92 -2.08 4.80
CA PHE A 182 -22.77 -1.99 3.63
C PHE A 182 -24.22 -1.78 4.05
N TYR A 183 -24.86 -0.77 3.48
CA TYR A 183 -26.27 -0.45 3.67
C TYR A 183 -26.87 0.09 2.37
N GLY A 184 -28.20 -0.06 2.24
CA GLY A 184 -28.94 0.60 1.18
C GLY A 184 -29.13 -0.28 -0.05
N ASN A 185 -29.04 0.31 -1.22
CA ASN A 185 -29.32 -0.36 -2.48
C ASN A 185 -28.10 -1.15 -2.99
N ALA A 186 -28.37 -2.23 -3.71
CA ALA A 186 -27.34 -2.97 -4.42
C ALA A 186 -26.63 -2.06 -5.45
N GLY A 187 -25.30 -2.19 -5.51
CA GLY A 187 -24.47 -1.35 -6.37
C GLY A 187 -23.01 -1.73 -6.33
N ILE A 188 -22.16 -0.84 -6.79
CA ILE A 188 -20.70 -0.98 -6.69
C ILE A 188 -20.18 0.14 -5.79
N GLU A 189 -19.60 -0.27 -4.68
CA GLU A 189 -18.82 0.63 -3.82
C GLU A 189 -17.38 0.64 -4.35
N ARG A 190 -16.95 1.76 -4.88
CA ARG A 190 -15.64 1.87 -5.50
C ARG A 190 -14.68 2.69 -4.67
N LEU A 191 -13.53 2.10 -4.34
CA LEU A 191 -12.44 2.75 -3.65
C LEU A 191 -11.31 3.06 -4.62
N TYR A 192 -10.86 4.32 -4.62
CA TYR A 192 -9.66 4.77 -5.32
C TYR A 192 -8.57 5.00 -4.28
N VAL A 193 -7.65 4.06 -4.18
CA VAL A 193 -6.49 4.16 -3.29
C VAL A 193 -5.35 4.79 -4.06
N VAL A 194 -4.90 5.95 -3.61
CA VAL A 194 -3.87 6.75 -4.28
C VAL A 194 -2.63 6.82 -3.40
N VAL A 195 -1.51 6.37 -3.91
CA VAL A 195 -0.19 6.57 -3.33
C VAL A 195 0.57 7.55 -4.22
N SER A 196 1.12 8.62 -3.64
CA SER A 196 1.90 9.61 -4.39
C SER A 196 3.18 9.97 -3.65
N ARG A 197 4.26 10.28 -4.40
CA ARG A 197 5.54 10.72 -3.80
C ARG A 197 5.46 12.11 -3.24
N GLU A 198 4.63 12.96 -3.83
CA GLU A 198 4.41 14.34 -3.45
C GLU A 198 2.94 14.56 -3.08
N PRO A 199 2.62 15.57 -2.27
CA PRO A 199 1.23 15.91 -1.98
C PRO A 199 0.45 16.16 -3.27
N LEU A 200 -0.79 15.66 -3.33
CA LEU A 200 -1.67 15.92 -4.48
C LEU A 200 -2.05 17.41 -4.53
N PRO A 201 -1.82 18.11 -5.65
CA PRO A 201 -2.23 19.50 -5.80
C PRO A 201 -3.74 19.65 -5.60
N GLY A 202 -4.14 20.66 -4.83
CA GLY A 202 -5.56 20.98 -4.61
C GLY A 202 -6.30 20.08 -3.63
N VAL A 203 -5.65 19.04 -3.08
CA VAL A 203 -6.23 18.18 -2.03
C VAL A 203 -5.79 18.68 -0.65
N PRO A 204 -6.74 19.05 0.24
CA PRO A 204 -6.40 19.47 1.60
C PRO A 204 -6.01 18.26 2.46
N THR A 205 -4.99 18.43 3.29
CA THR A 205 -4.53 17.46 4.29
C THR A 205 -4.06 18.20 5.54
N GLY A 206 -3.87 17.50 6.64
CA GLY A 206 -3.42 18.07 7.89
C GLY A 206 -4.34 19.20 8.39
N ASP A 207 -3.77 20.24 8.95
CA ASP A 207 -4.50 21.39 9.49
C ASP A 207 -5.48 22.04 8.50
N ARG A 208 -5.16 22.00 7.18
CA ARG A 208 -6.06 22.55 6.15
C ARG A 208 -7.35 21.75 6.03
N LEU A 209 -7.26 20.41 6.07
CA LEU A 209 -8.42 19.54 6.03
C LEU A 209 -9.24 19.68 7.31
N VAL A 210 -8.58 19.65 8.47
CA VAL A 210 -9.25 19.82 9.77
C VAL A 210 -9.99 21.15 9.85
N THR A 211 -9.35 22.26 9.48
CA THR A 211 -9.96 23.60 9.47
C THR A 211 -11.13 23.68 8.51
N PHE A 212 -10.99 23.11 7.30
CA PHE A 212 -12.06 23.08 6.31
C PHE A 212 -13.28 22.33 6.85
N CYS A 213 -13.09 21.12 7.38
CA CYS A 213 -14.19 20.28 7.88
C CYS A 213 -14.82 20.83 9.16
N ALA A 214 -14.05 21.45 10.03
CA ALA A 214 -14.58 22.12 11.22
C ALA A 214 -15.53 23.28 10.85
N ALA A 215 -15.20 24.03 9.80
CA ALA A 215 -15.99 25.16 9.31
C ALA A 215 -17.17 24.74 8.40
N ASN A 216 -17.09 23.57 7.75
CA ASN A 216 -18.03 23.12 6.72
C ASN A 216 -18.42 21.65 6.96
N LYS A 217 -19.06 21.37 8.10
CA LYS A 217 -19.42 20.00 8.51
C LYS A 217 -20.31 19.28 7.50
N ASP A 218 -21.17 20.01 6.81
CA ASP A 218 -22.08 19.54 5.75
C ASP A 218 -21.35 19.18 4.44
N LYS A 219 -20.08 19.61 4.29
CA LYS A 219 -19.24 19.34 3.12
C LYS A 219 -18.13 18.32 3.42
N CYS A 220 -18.21 17.62 4.53
CA CYS A 220 -17.28 16.56 4.89
C CYS A 220 -18.01 15.23 5.02
N PRO A 221 -17.41 14.18 4.44
CA PRO A 221 -16.04 14.09 3.85
C PRO A 221 -15.80 15.06 2.70
N TRP A 222 -14.53 15.53 2.56
CA TRP A 222 -14.16 16.48 1.51
C TRP A 222 -14.30 15.85 0.12
N ARG A 223 -14.81 16.64 -0.84
CA ARG A 223 -15.02 16.21 -2.23
C ARG A 223 -14.05 16.92 -3.16
N PRO A 224 -13.37 16.17 -4.06
CA PRO A 224 -12.42 16.75 -4.99
C PRO A 224 -13.11 17.61 -6.06
N LEU A 225 -12.43 18.66 -6.46
CA LEU A 225 -12.86 19.45 -7.63
C LEU A 225 -12.77 18.58 -8.89
N SER A 226 -13.57 18.89 -9.91
CA SER A 226 -13.66 18.13 -11.16
C SER A 226 -12.30 17.94 -11.84
N GLU A 227 -11.42 18.97 -11.80
CA GLU A 227 -10.09 18.89 -12.40
C GLU A 227 -9.17 17.92 -11.65
N VAL A 228 -9.20 17.94 -10.33
CA VAL A 228 -8.43 17.01 -9.47
C VAL A 228 -8.93 15.59 -9.71
N TRP A 229 -10.25 15.40 -9.75
CA TRP A 229 -10.85 14.11 -9.99
C TRP A 229 -10.50 13.54 -11.36
N ALA A 230 -10.58 14.37 -12.41
CA ALA A 230 -10.19 13.97 -13.76
C ALA A 230 -8.71 13.54 -13.86
N GLN A 231 -7.81 14.21 -13.13
CA GLN A 231 -6.40 13.82 -13.07
C GLN A 231 -6.23 12.44 -12.41
N LEU A 232 -6.93 12.18 -11.30
CA LEU A 232 -6.90 10.86 -10.63
C LEU A 232 -7.48 9.77 -11.53
N GLN A 233 -8.60 10.01 -12.21
CA GLN A 233 -9.17 9.07 -13.16
C GLN A 233 -8.22 8.79 -14.33
N ASN A 234 -7.51 9.78 -14.84
CA ASN A 234 -6.51 9.56 -15.88
C ASN A 234 -5.34 8.71 -15.37
N ALA A 235 -4.93 8.89 -14.11
CA ALA A 235 -3.86 8.10 -13.51
C ALA A 235 -4.24 6.61 -13.34
N THR A 236 -5.53 6.26 -13.28
CA THR A 236 -5.97 4.84 -13.24
C THR A 236 -5.63 4.07 -14.52
N ARG A 237 -5.34 4.77 -15.63
CA ARG A 237 -4.98 4.16 -16.91
C ARG A 237 -3.51 3.75 -17.00
N ALA A 238 -2.70 4.10 -16.00
CA ALA A 238 -1.31 3.65 -15.93
C ALA A 238 -1.27 2.12 -15.87
N GLU A 239 -0.29 1.53 -16.55
CA GLU A 239 -0.10 0.09 -16.51
C GLU A 239 0.34 -0.35 -15.11
N VAL A 240 -0.42 -1.28 -14.53
CA VAL A 240 -0.19 -1.82 -13.20
C VAL A 240 -0.14 -3.34 -13.28
N LYS A 241 0.93 -3.92 -12.76
CA LYS A 241 1.02 -5.37 -12.54
C LYS A 241 0.29 -5.73 -11.25
N VAL A 242 -0.51 -6.78 -11.27
CA VAL A 242 -1.36 -7.20 -10.13
C VAL A 242 -1.13 -8.66 -9.79
N VAL A 243 -0.91 -8.93 -8.52
CA VAL A 243 -0.77 -10.30 -7.99
C VAL A 243 -1.70 -10.49 -6.81
N ALA A 244 -2.47 -11.55 -6.79
CA ALA A 244 -3.37 -11.91 -5.70
C ALA A 244 -2.88 -13.16 -4.96
N ALA A 245 -2.96 -13.13 -3.62
CA ALA A 245 -2.72 -14.30 -2.78
C ALA A 245 -3.97 -15.19 -2.74
N LYS A 246 -3.77 -16.48 -2.39
CA LYS A 246 -4.87 -17.46 -2.29
C LYS A 246 -5.39 -17.68 -0.86
N SER A 247 -5.06 -16.77 0.08
CA SER A 247 -5.31 -16.96 1.53
C SER A 247 -6.56 -16.23 2.02
N PHE A 248 -7.71 -16.43 1.37
CA PHE A 248 -8.97 -15.80 1.78
C PHE A 248 -9.77 -16.68 2.76
N GLY A 249 -10.65 -16.05 3.54
CA GLY A 249 -11.50 -16.71 4.52
C GLY A 249 -10.80 -17.11 5.83
N GLN A 250 -9.51 -16.87 5.95
CA GLN A 250 -8.75 -17.22 7.14
C GLN A 250 -8.79 -16.09 8.19
N PRO A 251 -8.87 -16.42 9.49
CA PRO A 251 -8.73 -15.46 10.55
C PRO A 251 -7.35 -14.79 10.50
N LEU A 252 -7.28 -13.53 10.95
CA LEU A 252 -6.01 -12.85 11.17
C LEU A 252 -5.12 -13.67 12.09
N SER A 253 -3.89 -13.90 11.66
CA SER A 253 -2.85 -14.43 12.53
C SER A 253 -2.43 -13.40 13.59
N GLN A 254 -1.81 -13.83 14.68
CA GLN A 254 -1.30 -12.91 15.69
C GLN A 254 -0.27 -11.92 15.11
N LYS A 255 0.55 -12.34 14.14
CA LYS A 255 1.51 -11.46 13.45
C LYS A 255 0.81 -10.37 12.64
N GLU A 256 -0.27 -10.71 11.96
CA GLU A 256 -1.08 -9.74 11.20
C GLU A 256 -1.73 -8.72 12.13
N GLN A 257 -2.32 -9.17 13.25
CA GLN A 257 -2.90 -8.27 14.24
C GLN A 257 -1.87 -7.27 14.78
N VAL A 258 -0.67 -7.74 15.10
CA VAL A 258 0.40 -6.86 15.60
C VAL A 258 0.89 -5.90 14.52
N ALA A 259 1.00 -6.34 13.26
CA ALA A 259 1.45 -5.52 12.16
C ALA A 259 0.46 -4.40 11.81
N THR A 260 -0.85 -4.70 11.85
CA THR A 260 -1.91 -3.76 11.45
C THR A 260 -2.30 -2.79 12.56
N THR A 261 -2.28 -3.20 13.84
CA THR A 261 -2.78 -2.37 14.94
C THR A 261 -1.77 -1.39 15.54
N ARG A 262 -0.50 -1.45 15.18
CA ARG A 262 0.54 -0.65 15.85
C ARG A 262 1.35 0.28 14.97
N GLY A 263 1.05 0.38 13.69
CA GLY A 263 1.83 1.21 12.75
C GLY A 263 3.33 0.86 12.77
N LEU A 264 3.67 -0.39 13.07
CA LEU A 264 5.04 -0.89 13.02
C LEU A 264 5.36 -1.27 11.58
N GLY A 265 6.52 -0.86 11.09
CA GLY A 265 7.00 -1.30 9.78
C GLY A 265 7.06 -2.82 9.70
N LEU A 266 6.62 -3.37 8.57
CA LEU A 266 6.66 -4.80 8.34
C LEU A 266 8.06 -5.26 7.99
N ASP A 267 8.50 -6.36 8.56
CA ASP A 267 9.71 -7.06 8.16
C ASP A 267 9.41 -8.06 7.02
N GLN A 268 10.45 -8.61 6.41
CA GLN A 268 10.30 -9.57 5.30
C GLN A 268 9.59 -10.86 5.70
N THR A 269 9.48 -11.16 6.99
CA THR A 269 8.81 -12.36 7.53
C THR A 269 7.36 -12.12 7.92
N ALA A 270 6.89 -10.86 7.85
CA ALA A 270 5.50 -10.52 8.13
C ALA A 270 4.57 -11.10 7.07
N PRO A 271 3.29 -11.33 7.42
CA PRO A 271 2.31 -11.79 6.45
C PRO A 271 2.25 -10.90 5.21
N GLU A 272 2.10 -11.54 4.06
CA GLU A 272 1.97 -10.81 2.80
C GLU A 272 0.58 -10.20 2.64
N PRO A 273 0.47 -9.05 1.95
CA PRO A 273 -0.83 -8.51 1.54
C PRO A 273 -1.59 -9.52 0.67
N SER A 274 -2.93 -9.46 0.72
CA SER A 274 -3.76 -10.35 -0.11
C SER A 274 -3.67 -10.01 -1.60
N VAL A 275 -3.42 -8.75 -1.92
CA VAL A 275 -3.20 -8.28 -3.30
C VAL A 275 -2.05 -7.30 -3.31
N ILE A 276 -1.19 -7.41 -4.30
CA ILE A 276 -0.09 -6.48 -4.56
C ILE A 276 -0.32 -5.86 -5.94
N ARG A 277 -0.25 -4.54 -6.02
CA ARG A 277 -0.29 -3.77 -7.26
C ARG A 277 0.98 -2.96 -7.39
N MET A 278 1.64 -3.01 -8.53
CA MET A 278 2.87 -2.24 -8.78
C MET A 278 2.78 -1.53 -10.12
N ASN A 279 3.18 -0.25 -10.15
CA ASN A 279 3.35 0.45 -11.42
C ASN A 279 4.39 -0.26 -12.28
N ALA A 280 4.11 -0.38 -13.57
CA ALA A 280 5.09 -0.90 -14.54
C ALA A 280 6.28 0.06 -14.72
N SER A 281 6.07 1.37 -14.52
CA SER A 281 7.10 2.41 -14.63
C SER A 281 7.67 2.78 -13.26
N THR A 282 9.00 2.82 -13.15
CA THR A 282 9.71 3.28 -11.93
C THR A 282 9.59 4.78 -11.69
N ASN A 283 9.27 5.57 -12.72
CA ASN A 283 9.20 7.04 -12.66
C ASN A 283 7.77 7.56 -12.48
N ALA A 284 6.78 6.68 -12.28
CA ALA A 284 5.42 7.12 -12.07
C ALA A 284 5.32 7.95 -10.77
N PRO A 285 4.76 9.18 -10.83
CA PRO A 285 4.64 10.04 -9.65
C PRO A 285 3.51 9.58 -8.71
N VAL A 286 2.58 8.80 -9.23
CA VAL A 286 1.38 8.35 -8.54
C VAL A 286 1.02 6.92 -8.95
N LEU A 287 0.51 6.16 -8.00
CA LEU A 287 -0.16 4.88 -8.20
C LEU A 287 -1.61 5.03 -7.77
N VAL A 288 -2.55 4.70 -8.67
CA VAL A 288 -3.98 4.64 -8.33
C VAL A 288 -4.45 3.20 -8.46
N ALA A 289 -4.86 2.61 -7.34
CA ALA A 289 -5.48 1.30 -7.30
C ALA A 289 -6.99 1.46 -7.15
N VAL A 290 -7.75 0.87 -8.07
CA VAL A 290 -9.21 0.86 -8.02
C VAL A 290 -9.68 -0.48 -7.48
N LEU A 291 -10.55 -0.45 -6.47
CA LEU A 291 -11.16 -1.62 -5.86
C LEU A 291 -12.68 -1.48 -5.96
N ASP A 292 -13.31 -2.41 -6.64
CA ASP A 292 -14.76 -2.51 -6.74
C ASP A 292 -15.26 -3.54 -5.74
N LEU A 293 -16.12 -3.12 -4.83
CA LEU A 293 -16.79 -3.99 -3.86
C LEU A 293 -18.25 -4.13 -4.29
N ILE A 294 -18.65 -5.33 -4.63
CA ILE A 294 -20.00 -5.62 -5.18
C ILE A 294 -20.99 -5.75 -4.04
N HIS A 295 -21.90 -4.80 -3.90
CA HIS A 295 -22.99 -4.82 -2.92
C HIS A 295 -24.27 -5.37 -3.56
N LYS A 296 -24.87 -6.37 -2.91
CA LYS A 296 -26.09 -7.08 -3.37
C LYS A 296 -27.26 -6.92 -2.42
#